data_95f67340f950ef5e333fd1c2da874266
#
_entry.id   95f67340f950ef5e333fd1c2da874266
#
_cell.length_a   1.000
_cell.length_b   1.000
_cell.length_c   1.000
_cell.angle_alpha   90.00
_cell.angle_beta   90.00
_cell.angle_gamma   90.00
#
_symmetry.space_group_name_H-M   'P 1'
#
loop_
_entity.id
_entity.type
_entity.pdbx_description
1 polymer ?
#
loop_
_entity_poly.entity_id
_entity_poly.type
_entity_poly.pdbx_seq_one_letter_code
_entity_poly.pdbx_strand_id
1 'polypeptide(L)'
;MPRVIETNLTEEDKKIEKTLRPQCLDDYIGQQHLVGKGKVLRKMIESGVVSSFILWGPPGVGKTTLAMIVAEQLKRPFYVLSAVSSGVKDVREVIQKAESQRFFNTPNPILFIDEIHRFSKAQQDSLLAAVEKGTVTLIGATTENPSFEVISPLLSRCQVYVLKSQEKADLEGLIDRAVTTDFYLKEKNIVVKEKEALISFSG
;
A
#
# COMPACT_ATOMS: atom_id res chain seq x y z
N MET A 1 2.66 -6.80 19.06
CA MET A 1 3.26 -7.05 17.74
C MET A 1 2.13 -7.03 16.73
N PRO A 2 2.17 -6.21 15.68
CA PRO A 2 1.16 -6.27 14.63
C PRO A 2 1.25 -7.64 13.98
N ARG A 3 0.13 -8.35 13.89
CA ARG A 3 0.07 -9.63 13.17
C ARG A 3 0.25 -9.35 11.69
N VAL A 4 1.42 -9.66 11.19
CA VAL A 4 1.65 -9.85 9.75
C VAL A 4 0.77 -11.01 9.32
N ILE A 5 0.02 -10.86 8.24
CA ILE A 5 -0.70 -11.97 7.62
C ILE A 5 0.36 -13.02 7.27
N GLU A 6 0.35 -14.14 7.99
CA GLU A 6 1.16 -15.29 7.62
C GLU A 6 0.55 -15.91 6.36
N THR A 7 1.06 -15.47 5.22
CA THR A 7 1.01 -16.30 4.03
C THR A 7 1.89 -17.52 4.29
N ASN A 8 1.51 -18.69 3.77
CA ASN A 8 2.32 -19.94 3.88
C ASN A 8 3.65 -19.86 3.12
N LEU A 9 4.26 -18.69 3.08
CA LEU A 9 5.56 -18.43 2.50
C LEU A 9 6.65 -18.90 3.47
N THR A 10 7.67 -19.55 2.95
CA THR A 10 8.86 -19.90 3.72
C THR A 10 9.57 -18.63 4.19
N GLU A 11 10.47 -18.73 5.17
CA GLU A 11 11.29 -17.57 5.60
C GLU A 11 12.16 -17.04 4.45
N GLU A 12 12.55 -17.91 3.51
CA GLU A 12 13.26 -17.53 2.28
C GLU A 12 12.36 -16.72 1.34
N ASP A 13 11.11 -17.17 1.12
CA ASP A 13 10.15 -16.46 0.30
C ASP A 13 9.84 -15.06 0.85
N LYS A 14 9.69 -14.93 2.16
CA LYS A 14 9.50 -13.63 2.85
C LYS A 14 10.70 -12.71 2.68
N LYS A 15 11.90 -13.26 2.69
CA LYS A 15 13.15 -12.52 2.49
C LYS A 15 13.25 -12.03 1.05
N ILE A 16 12.94 -12.89 0.07
CA ILE A 16 12.88 -12.56 -1.35
C ILE A 16 11.84 -11.45 -1.61
N GLU A 17 10.63 -11.63 -1.11
CA GLU A 17 9.55 -10.64 -1.24
C GLU A 17 9.98 -9.27 -0.70
N LYS A 18 10.65 -9.23 0.45
CA LYS A 18 11.15 -7.99 1.04
C LYS A 18 12.24 -7.33 0.21
N THR A 19 13.12 -8.12 -0.41
CA THR A 19 14.24 -7.63 -1.23
C THR A 19 13.76 -7.08 -2.57
N LEU A 20 12.72 -7.68 -3.16
CA LEU A 20 12.16 -7.26 -4.45
C LEU A 20 11.24 -6.04 -4.36
N ARG A 21 10.70 -5.74 -3.17
CA ARG A 21 9.81 -4.58 -3.02
C ARG A 21 10.56 -3.28 -3.23
N PRO A 22 10.03 -2.37 -4.08
CA PRO A 22 10.60 -1.03 -4.25
C PRO A 22 10.64 -0.29 -2.91
N GLN A 23 11.76 0.39 -2.65
CA GLN A 23 11.96 1.18 -1.43
C GLN A 23 11.66 2.67 -1.65
N CYS A 24 11.61 3.12 -2.89
CA CYS A 24 11.32 4.51 -3.23
C CYS A 24 10.42 4.60 -4.48
N LEU A 25 9.89 5.81 -4.74
CA LEU A 25 9.01 6.04 -5.90
C LEU A 25 9.71 5.85 -7.24
N ASP A 26 11.03 6.07 -7.31
CA ASP A 26 11.78 5.89 -8.55
C ASP A 26 11.94 4.41 -8.91
N ASP A 27 11.89 3.55 -7.92
CA ASP A 27 11.91 2.10 -8.08
C ASP A 27 10.53 1.49 -8.34
N TYR A 28 9.47 2.28 -8.16
CA TYR A 28 8.10 1.80 -8.32
C TYR A 28 7.74 1.78 -9.81
N ILE A 29 7.58 0.59 -10.35
CA ILE A 29 7.27 0.36 -11.76
C ILE A 29 5.76 0.48 -11.99
N GLY A 30 5.39 1.10 -13.10
CA GLY A 30 4.01 1.39 -13.46
C GLY A 30 3.45 2.65 -12.81
N GLN A 31 2.16 2.91 -13.03
CA GLN A 31 1.39 4.02 -12.45
C GLN A 31 1.99 5.42 -12.70
N GLN A 32 2.66 5.62 -13.83
CA GLN A 32 3.35 6.88 -14.16
C GLN A 32 2.42 8.10 -14.15
N HIS A 33 1.12 7.90 -14.39
CA HIS A 33 0.11 8.95 -14.32
C HIS A 33 -0.12 9.49 -12.90
N LEU A 34 0.24 8.73 -11.85
CA LEU A 34 0.12 9.11 -10.44
C LEU A 34 1.46 9.48 -9.81
N VAL A 35 2.49 8.65 -10.03
CA VAL A 35 3.78 8.74 -9.34
C VAL A 35 4.93 9.21 -10.23
N GLY A 36 4.69 9.46 -11.52
CA GLY A 36 5.67 10.05 -12.43
C GLY A 36 6.13 11.43 -11.96
N LYS A 37 7.27 11.89 -12.46
CA LYS A 37 7.81 13.22 -12.12
C LYS A 37 6.77 14.33 -12.32
N GLY A 38 6.56 15.16 -11.31
CA GLY A 38 5.60 16.26 -11.34
C GLY A 38 4.13 15.88 -11.21
N LYS A 39 3.79 14.61 -11.02
CA LYS A 39 2.41 14.16 -10.80
C LYS A 39 1.93 14.43 -9.37
N VAL A 40 0.62 14.47 -9.20
CA VAL A 40 -0.03 14.95 -7.97
C VAL A 40 0.37 14.13 -6.75
N LEU A 41 0.27 12.80 -6.83
CA LEU A 41 0.60 11.92 -5.70
C LEU A 41 2.10 12.02 -5.36
N ARG A 42 2.97 12.05 -6.37
CA ARG A 42 4.40 12.23 -6.15
C ARG A 42 4.72 13.55 -5.46
N LYS A 43 4.16 14.68 -5.94
CA LYS A 43 4.36 15.99 -5.31
C LYS A 43 3.88 16.02 -3.86
N MET A 44 2.74 15.39 -3.57
CA MET A 44 2.20 15.28 -2.22
C MET A 44 3.17 14.53 -1.30
N ILE A 45 3.73 13.42 -1.76
CA ILE A 45 4.70 12.63 -1.00
C ILE A 45 6.01 13.40 -0.80
N GLU A 46 6.55 13.99 -1.86
CA GLU A 46 7.79 14.78 -1.81
C GLU A 46 7.68 16.03 -0.94
N SER A 47 6.51 16.64 -0.84
CA SER A 47 6.27 17.77 0.07
C SER A 47 6.18 17.39 1.55
N GLY A 48 6.09 16.10 1.86
CA GLY A 48 5.89 15.61 3.23
C GLY A 48 4.47 15.80 3.78
N VAL A 49 3.58 16.48 3.01
CA VAL A 49 2.20 16.74 3.42
C VAL A 49 1.26 15.81 2.70
N VAL A 50 0.87 14.72 3.38
CA VAL A 50 0.01 13.69 2.82
C VAL A 50 -1.33 13.70 3.53
N SER A 51 -2.40 13.97 2.78
CA SER A 51 -3.79 13.77 3.21
C SER A 51 -4.20 12.30 3.07
N SER A 52 -5.29 11.92 3.73
CA SER A 52 -5.86 10.57 3.56
C SER A 52 -6.32 10.33 2.13
N PHE A 53 -6.13 9.11 1.63
CA PHE A 53 -6.53 8.74 0.27
C PHE A 53 -6.88 7.26 0.15
N ILE A 54 -7.57 6.94 -0.95
CA ILE A 54 -7.96 5.58 -1.32
C ILE A 54 -7.28 5.22 -2.64
N LEU A 55 -6.64 4.07 -2.66
CA LEU A 55 -6.06 3.45 -3.85
C LEU A 55 -7.07 2.46 -4.42
N TRP A 56 -7.65 2.78 -5.57
CA TRP A 56 -8.62 1.94 -6.24
C TRP A 56 -8.03 1.36 -7.51
N GLY A 57 -8.10 0.05 -7.67
CA GLY A 57 -7.63 -0.62 -8.90
C GLY A 57 -7.56 -2.14 -8.74
N PRO A 58 -7.27 -2.87 -9.83
CA PRO A 58 -7.22 -4.32 -9.86
C PRO A 58 -6.28 -4.91 -8.79
N PRO A 59 -6.40 -6.20 -8.47
CA PRO A 59 -5.43 -6.88 -7.63
C PRO A 59 -4.04 -6.88 -8.30
N GLY A 60 -2.98 -6.98 -7.51
CA GLY A 60 -1.61 -7.10 -8.03
C GLY A 60 -0.95 -5.82 -8.56
N VAL A 61 -1.66 -4.69 -8.68
CA VAL A 61 -1.12 -3.44 -9.26
C VAL A 61 -0.20 -2.63 -8.33
N GLY A 62 0.11 -3.15 -7.14
CA GLY A 62 1.08 -2.53 -6.23
C GLY A 62 0.49 -1.57 -5.19
N LYS A 63 -0.82 -1.62 -4.87
CA LYS A 63 -1.46 -0.75 -3.86
C LYS A 63 -0.74 -0.76 -2.51
N THR A 64 -0.50 -1.96 -1.96
CA THR A 64 0.21 -2.14 -0.68
C THR A 64 1.64 -1.64 -0.74
N THR A 65 2.34 -1.93 -1.84
CA THR A 65 3.72 -1.48 -2.07
C THR A 65 3.79 0.05 -2.08
N LEU A 66 2.87 0.71 -2.78
CA LEU A 66 2.84 2.17 -2.82
C LEU A 66 2.59 2.77 -1.43
N ALA A 67 1.68 2.20 -0.64
CA ALA A 67 1.43 2.65 0.73
C ALA A 67 2.68 2.52 1.64
N MET A 68 3.43 1.43 1.49
CA MET A 68 4.69 1.23 2.23
C MET A 68 5.76 2.25 1.82
N ILE A 69 5.93 2.51 0.52
CA ILE A 69 6.86 3.54 0.03
C ILE A 69 6.52 4.91 0.61
N VAL A 70 5.23 5.27 0.65
CA VAL A 70 4.76 6.53 1.24
C VAL A 70 5.16 6.62 2.71
N ALA A 71 4.95 5.57 3.49
CA ALA A 71 5.28 5.53 4.91
C ALA A 71 6.79 5.65 5.16
N GLU A 72 7.59 4.92 4.38
CA GLU A 72 9.05 4.92 4.47
C GLU A 72 9.63 6.30 4.11
N GLN A 73 9.18 6.88 3.00
CA GLN A 73 9.64 8.18 2.54
C GLN A 73 9.29 9.32 3.51
N LEU A 74 8.14 9.22 4.17
CA LEU A 74 7.70 10.18 5.19
C LEU A 74 8.27 9.88 6.58
N LYS A 75 8.97 8.77 6.75
CA LYS A 75 9.50 8.29 8.05
C LYS A 75 8.41 8.26 9.13
N ARG A 76 7.22 7.80 8.76
CA ARG A 76 6.06 7.74 9.65
C ARG A 76 5.78 6.31 10.07
N PRO A 77 5.30 6.09 11.32
CA PRO A 77 4.84 4.76 11.74
C PRO A 77 3.77 4.22 10.78
N PHE A 78 3.86 2.94 10.45
CA PHE A 78 2.99 2.27 9.50
C PHE A 78 2.23 1.13 10.17
N TYR A 79 0.90 1.25 10.24
CA TYR A 79 0.01 0.22 10.75
C TYR A 79 -0.81 -0.37 9.61
N VAL A 80 -0.91 -1.68 9.61
CA VAL A 80 -1.66 -2.43 8.59
C VAL A 80 -2.84 -3.14 9.25
N LEU A 81 -4.02 -2.94 8.69
CA LEU A 81 -5.21 -3.71 9.00
C LEU A 81 -5.71 -4.38 7.72
N SER A 82 -6.05 -5.65 7.81
CA SER A 82 -6.76 -6.34 6.74
C SER A 82 -8.25 -6.36 7.07
N ALA A 83 -9.07 -5.84 6.18
CA ALA A 83 -10.51 -5.83 6.41
C ALA A 83 -11.13 -7.24 6.44
N VAL A 84 -10.41 -8.24 5.96
CA VAL A 84 -10.84 -9.65 6.03
C VAL A 84 -10.72 -10.22 7.45
N SER A 85 -9.69 -9.81 8.22
CA SER A 85 -9.37 -10.39 9.54
C SER A 85 -9.49 -9.43 10.71
N SER A 86 -9.60 -8.12 10.46
CA SER A 86 -9.63 -7.10 11.51
C SER A 86 -11.05 -6.68 11.86
N GLY A 87 -11.32 -6.55 13.17
CA GLY A 87 -12.59 -6.07 13.72
C GLY A 87 -12.55 -4.61 14.16
N VAL A 88 -13.68 -4.08 14.66
CA VAL A 88 -13.78 -2.73 15.23
C VAL A 88 -12.79 -2.54 16.39
N LYS A 89 -12.51 -3.61 17.14
CA LYS A 89 -11.56 -3.58 18.25
C LYS A 89 -10.15 -3.27 17.76
N ASP A 90 -9.71 -3.92 16.70
CA ASP A 90 -8.37 -3.72 16.14
C ASP A 90 -8.19 -2.29 15.62
N VAL A 91 -9.23 -1.74 14.98
CA VAL A 91 -9.25 -0.33 14.53
C VAL A 91 -9.07 0.60 15.73
N ARG A 92 -9.84 0.39 16.82
CA ARG A 92 -9.76 1.23 18.02
C ARG A 92 -8.40 1.13 18.71
N GLU A 93 -7.82 -0.06 18.80
CA GLU A 93 -6.49 -0.27 19.39
C GLU A 93 -5.41 0.52 18.63
N VAL A 94 -5.45 0.49 17.28
CA VAL A 94 -4.51 1.28 16.47
C VAL A 94 -4.71 2.77 16.68
N ILE A 95 -5.95 3.25 16.73
CA ILE A 95 -6.25 4.68 16.97
C ILE A 95 -5.77 5.10 18.36
N GLN A 96 -6.04 4.33 19.41
CA GLN A 96 -5.58 4.62 20.78
C GLN A 96 -4.04 4.66 20.85
N LYS A 97 -3.37 3.74 20.16
CA LYS A 97 -1.91 3.74 20.07
C LYS A 97 -1.38 4.97 19.34
N ALA A 98 -2.04 5.38 18.27
CA ALA A 98 -1.70 6.61 17.56
C ALA A 98 -1.89 7.86 18.43
N GLU A 99 -2.98 7.93 19.19
CA GLU A 99 -3.25 9.03 20.13
C GLU A 99 -2.18 9.12 21.22
N SER A 100 -1.81 7.99 21.83
CA SER A 100 -0.77 7.97 22.87
C SER A 100 0.60 8.41 22.33
N GLN A 101 0.94 8.07 21.10
CA GLN A 101 2.20 8.44 20.47
C GLN A 101 2.31 9.95 20.17
N ARG A 102 1.21 10.67 19.97
CA ARG A 102 1.21 12.13 19.77
C ARG A 102 1.80 12.89 20.96
N PHE A 103 1.68 12.38 22.17
CA PHE A 103 2.29 12.99 23.35
C PHE A 103 3.82 13.00 23.31
N PHE A 104 4.43 12.14 22.50
CA PHE A 104 5.88 12.03 22.36
C PHE A 104 6.43 12.75 21.11
N ASN A 105 5.67 13.68 20.53
CA ASN A 105 6.07 14.41 19.31
C ASN A 105 6.35 13.49 18.10
N THR A 106 5.81 12.27 18.10
CA THR A 106 5.94 11.34 17.00
C THR A 106 5.00 11.77 15.86
N PRO A 107 5.45 11.76 14.60
CA PRO A 107 4.56 12.06 13.48
C PRO A 107 3.34 11.14 13.47
N ASN A 108 2.17 11.69 13.10
CA ASN A 108 0.95 10.92 13.01
C ASN A 108 1.16 9.70 12.09
N PRO A 109 0.78 8.50 12.53
CA PRO A 109 1.02 7.27 11.77
C PRO A 109 0.18 7.23 10.50
N ILE A 110 0.65 6.44 9.55
CA ILE A 110 -0.13 5.98 8.39
C ILE A 110 -0.85 4.70 8.80
N LEU A 111 -2.17 4.70 8.65
CA LEU A 111 -3.01 3.52 8.80
C LEU A 111 -3.38 3.01 7.41
N PHE A 112 -2.80 1.89 7.01
CA PHE A 112 -3.15 1.21 5.78
C PHE A 112 -4.24 0.17 6.05
N ILE A 113 -5.31 0.22 5.26
CA ILE A 113 -6.40 -0.75 5.32
C ILE A 113 -6.52 -1.41 3.96
N ASP A 114 -6.14 -2.68 3.93
CA ASP A 114 -6.31 -3.50 2.72
C ASP A 114 -7.75 -3.99 2.60
N GLU A 115 -8.27 -3.94 1.38
CA GLU A 115 -9.65 -4.31 1.02
C GLU A 115 -10.70 -3.55 1.88
N ILE A 116 -10.55 -2.23 2.02
CA ILE A 116 -11.40 -1.38 2.87
C ILE A 116 -12.89 -1.53 2.60
N HIS A 117 -13.28 -1.95 1.39
CA HIS A 117 -14.67 -2.23 1.02
C HIS A 117 -15.29 -3.38 1.84
N ARG A 118 -14.47 -4.26 2.43
CA ARG A 118 -14.94 -5.34 3.30
C ARG A 118 -15.20 -4.90 4.74
N PHE A 119 -14.81 -3.70 5.11
CA PHE A 119 -15.19 -3.15 6.40
C PHE A 119 -16.67 -2.82 6.43
N SER A 120 -17.37 -3.25 7.48
CA SER A 120 -18.73 -2.83 7.74
C SER A 120 -18.82 -1.30 7.92
N LYS A 121 -20.00 -0.73 7.73
CA LYS A 121 -20.23 0.70 7.96
C LYS A 121 -19.78 1.15 9.34
N ALA A 122 -20.04 0.35 10.40
CA ALA A 122 -19.61 0.66 11.76
C ALA A 122 -18.09 0.67 11.94
N GLN A 123 -17.36 -0.17 11.21
CA GLN A 123 -15.89 -0.15 11.21
C GLN A 123 -15.36 1.10 10.49
N GLN A 124 -15.95 1.45 9.36
CA GLN A 124 -15.59 2.66 8.62
C GLN A 124 -15.94 3.93 9.44
N ASP A 125 -17.09 3.98 10.10
CA ASP A 125 -17.47 5.07 11.02
C ASP A 125 -16.46 5.26 12.15
N SER A 126 -15.92 4.17 12.69
CA SER A 126 -14.91 4.25 13.75
C SER A 126 -13.61 4.93 13.34
N LEU A 127 -13.33 5.04 12.05
CA LEU A 127 -12.17 5.74 11.49
C LEU A 127 -12.37 7.25 11.37
N LEU A 128 -13.62 7.72 11.24
CA LEU A 128 -13.93 9.12 10.90
C LEU A 128 -13.27 10.11 11.84
N ALA A 129 -13.45 9.97 13.14
CA ALA A 129 -12.91 10.90 14.13
C ALA A 129 -11.37 10.96 14.09
N ALA A 130 -10.72 9.83 13.86
CA ALA A 130 -9.26 9.75 13.78
C ALA A 130 -8.71 10.39 12.50
N VAL A 131 -9.42 10.23 11.39
CA VAL A 131 -9.07 10.87 10.10
C VAL A 131 -9.31 12.38 10.15
N GLU A 132 -10.46 12.83 10.68
CA GLU A 132 -10.80 14.24 10.83
C GLU A 132 -9.81 15.01 11.71
N LYS A 133 -9.46 14.42 12.85
CA LYS A 133 -8.50 15.03 13.79
C LYS A 133 -7.06 14.92 13.34
N GLY A 134 -6.79 14.22 12.22
CA GLY A 134 -5.42 13.92 11.78
C GLY A 134 -4.64 13.06 12.78
N THR A 135 -5.34 12.25 13.61
CA THR A 135 -4.69 11.29 14.50
C THR A 135 -3.96 10.22 13.69
N VAL A 136 -4.55 9.83 12.58
CA VAL A 136 -3.93 8.95 11.58
C VAL A 136 -4.10 9.56 10.18
N THR A 137 -3.19 9.24 9.27
CA THR A 137 -3.43 9.41 7.83
C THR A 137 -3.88 8.06 7.28
N LEU A 138 -5.10 8.00 6.76
CA LEU A 138 -5.66 6.78 6.20
C LEU A 138 -5.16 6.59 4.76
N ILE A 139 -4.68 5.40 4.46
CA ILE A 139 -4.51 4.90 3.09
C ILE A 139 -5.38 3.65 2.95
N GLY A 140 -6.52 3.77 2.28
CA GLY A 140 -7.38 2.63 1.96
C GLY A 140 -6.97 2.01 0.63
N ALA A 141 -7.01 0.68 0.52
CA ALA A 141 -6.87 -0.03 -0.74
C ALA A 141 -8.16 -0.80 -1.04
N THR A 142 -8.58 -0.81 -2.30
CA THR A 142 -9.78 -1.53 -2.73
C THR A 142 -9.69 -1.94 -4.20
N THR A 143 -10.31 -3.07 -4.52
CA THR A 143 -10.57 -3.50 -5.90
C THR A 143 -11.94 -3.03 -6.39
N GLU A 144 -12.85 -2.71 -5.47
CA GLU A 144 -14.21 -2.29 -5.75
C GLU A 144 -14.33 -0.77 -5.86
N ASN A 145 -15.38 -0.29 -6.52
CA ASN A 145 -15.60 1.16 -6.67
C ASN A 145 -15.89 1.80 -5.31
N PRO A 146 -14.99 2.68 -4.81
CA PRO A 146 -15.13 3.28 -3.48
C PRO A 146 -16.38 4.15 -3.33
N SER A 147 -16.96 4.63 -4.41
CA SER A 147 -18.20 5.43 -4.35
C SER A 147 -19.41 4.65 -3.86
N PHE A 148 -19.39 3.32 -3.98
CA PHE A 148 -20.47 2.45 -3.52
C PHE A 148 -20.14 1.77 -2.19
N GLU A 149 -18.87 1.49 -1.95
CA GLU A 149 -18.42 0.63 -0.86
C GLU A 149 -17.90 1.42 0.35
N VAL A 150 -17.40 2.62 0.14
CA VAL A 150 -16.91 3.48 1.23
C VAL A 150 -18.00 4.46 1.63
N ILE A 151 -18.25 4.60 2.94
CA ILE A 151 -19.26 5.54 3.44
C ILE A 151 -18.93 6.98 3.01
N SER A 152 -19.94 7.72 2.61
CA SER A 152 -19.78 9.09 2.09
C SER A 152 -19.01 10.04 3.04
N PRO A 153 -19.21 9.99 4.37
CA PRO A 153 -18.42 10.83 5.28
C PRO A 153 -16.92 10.54 5.25
N LEU A 154 -16.52 9.28 5.11
CA LEU A 154 -15.12 8.90 5.02
C LEU A 154 -14.55 9.25 3.64
N LEU A 155 -15.31 8.96 2.58
CA LEU A 155 -14.90 9.23 1.21
C LEU A 155 -14.68 10.74 0.97
N SER A 156 -15.52 11.61 1.55
CA SER A 156 -15.38 13.07 1.42
C SER A 156 -14.10 13.63 2.04
N ARG A 157 -13.40 12.86 2.88
CA ARG A 157 -12.14 13.22 3.55
C ARG A 157 -10.92 12.56 2.91
N CYS A 158 -11.14 11.77 1.87
CA CYS A 158 -10.09 11.05 1.17
C CYS A 158 -10.03 11.46 -0.30
N GLN A 159 -8.83 11.58 -0.82
CA GLN A 159 -8.64 11.63 -2.28
C GLN A 159 -8.71 10.21 -2.84
N VAL A 160 -9.25 10.04 -4.04
CA VAL A 160 -9.28 8.73 -4.70
C VAL A 160 -8.27 8.73 -5.84
N TYR A 161 -7.34 7.79 -5.79
CA TYR A 161 -6.37 7.56 -6.87
C TYR A 161 -6.67 6.23 -7.55
N VAL A 162 -6.86 6.30 -8.86
CA VAL A 162 -7.16 5.11 -9.67
C VAL A 162 -5.86 4.53 -10.19
N LEU A 163 -5.57 3.29 -9.78
CA LEU A 163 -4.47 2.52 -10.31
C LEU A 163 -4.95 1.68 -11.50
N LYS A 164 -4.14 1.65 -12.54
CA LYS A 164 -4.40 0.89 -13.76
C LYS A 164 -3.72 -0.46 -13.70
N SER A 165 -4.22 -1.43 -14.47
CA SER A 165 -3.48 -2.66 -14.74
C SER A 165 -2.09 -2.32 -15.26
N GLN A 166 -1.12 -3.16 -14.93
CA GLN A 166 0.23 -2.99 -15.44
C GLN A 166 0.28 -3.34 -16.92
N GLU A 167 1.02 -2.54 -17.68
CA GLU A 167 1.26 -2.80 -19.09
C GLU A 167 2.35 -3.89 -19.24
N LYS A 168 2.40 -4.52 -20.41
CA LYS A 168 3.41 -5.55 -20.70
C LYS A 168 4.84 -5.05 -20.42
N ALA A 169 5.14 -3.82 -20.79
CA ALA A 169 6.44 -3.19 -20.52
C ALA A 169 6.75 -3.04 -19.02
N ASP A 170 5.74 -2.76 -18.21
CA ASP A 170 5.88 -2.69 -16.74
C ASP A 170 6.23 -4.06 -16.17
N LEU A 171 5.53 -5.11 -16.63
CA LEU A 171 5.78 -6.50 -16.20
C LEU A 171 7.16 -7.00 -16.63
N GLU A 172 7.59 -6.67 -17.83
CA GLU A 172 8.96 -6.95 -18.31
C GLU A 172 10.01 -6.29 -17.42
N GLY A 173 9.78 -5.02 -17.05
CA GLY A 173 10.63 -4.26 -16.14
C GLY A 173 10.69 -4.87 -14.73
N LEU A 174 9.57 -5.40 -14.22
CA LEU A 174 9.53 -6.11 -12.94
C LEU A 174 10.35 -7.41 -12.98
N ILE A 175 10.25 -8.17 -14.07
CA ILE A 175 11.04 -9.40 -14.26
C ILE A 175 12.53 -9.07 -14.31
N ASP A 176 12.92 -8.05 -15.10
CA ASP A 176 14.32 -7.61 -15.22
C ASP A 176 14.87 -7.16 -13.87
N ARG A 177 14.09 -6.39 -13.12
CA ARG A 177 14.47 -5.97 -11.80
C ARG A 177 14.64 -7.17 -10.86
N ALA A 178 13.70 -8.12 -10.86
CA ALA A 178 13.80 -9.32 -10.03
C ALA A 178 15.11 -10.07 -10.30
N VAL A 179 15.40 -10.36 -11.58
CA VAL A 179 16.61 -11.10 -11.98
C VAL A 179 17.89 -10.32 -11.64
N THR A 180 17.88 -8.99 -11.74
CA THR A 180 19.08 -8.16 -11.52
C THR A 180 19.29 -7.74 -10.07
N THR A 181 18.27 -7.75 -9.24
CA THR A 181 18.32 -7.20 -7.87
C THR A 181 18.28 -8.29 -6.82
N ASP A 182 17.53 -9.36 -7.06
CA ASP A 182 17.38 -10.44 -6.08
C ASP A 182 18.67 -11.25 -5.93
N PHE A 183 19.13 -11.37 -4.68
CA PHE A 183 20.37 -12.06 -4.36
C PHE A 183 20.31 -13.56 -4.73
N TYR A 184 19.18 -14.21 -4.45
CA TYR A 184 18.99 -15.64 -4.69
C TYR A 184 18.95 -15.97 -6.19
N LEU A 185 18.24 -15.14 -6.97
CA LEU A 185 18.17 -15.31 -8.42
C LEU A 185 19.54 -15.07 -9.07
N LYS A 186 20.32 -14.11 -8.55
CA LYS A 186 21.71 -13.86 -8.99
C LYS A 186 22.64 -15.02 -8.65
N GLU A 187 22.59 -15.50 -7.43
CA GLU A 187 23.45 -16.61 -6.98
C GLU A 187 23.22 -17.87 -7.81
N LYS A 188 21.97 -18.13 -8.19
CA LYS A 188 21.62 -19.27 -9.06
C LYS A 188 21.82 -18.99 -10.56
N ASN A 189 22.31 -17.83 -10.95
CA ASN A 189 22.47 -17.42 -12.35
C ASN A 189 21.22 -17.67 -13.21
N ILE A 190 20.04 -17.35 -12.65
CA ILE A 190 18.77 -17.57 -13.36
C ILE A 190 18.67 -16.58 -14.52
N VAL A 191 18.48 -17.10 -15.71
CA VAL A 191 18.25 -16.32 -16.92
C VAL A 191 16.84 -16.62 -17.42
N VAL A 192 16.01 -15.59 -17.52
CA VAL A 192 14.67 -15.71 -18.09
C VAL A 192 14.78 -15.58 -19.61
N LYS A 193 14.59 -16.69 -20.33
CA LYS A 193 14.67 -16.72 -21.80
C LYS A 193 13.41 -16.19 -22.48
N GLU A 194 12.24 -16.50 -21.93
CA GLU A 194 10.94 -16.15 -22.49
C GLU A 194 10.09 -15.41 -21.45
N LYS A 195 10.21 -14.09 -21.41
CA LYS A 195 9.42 -13.25 -20.49
C LYS A 195 7.92 -13.30 -20.79
N GLU A 196 7.57 -13.45 -22.07
CA GLU A 196 6.17 -13.50 -22.52
C GLU A 196 5.39 -14.64 -21.88
N ALA A 197 6.02 -15.81 -21.71
CA ALA A 197 5.40 -16.93 -21.03
C ALA A 197 5.04 -16.60 -19.58
N LEU A 198 5.96 -15.97 -18.83
CA LEU A 198 5.71 -15.55 -17.45
C LEU A 198 4.60 -14.48 -17.36
N ILE A 199 4.60 -13.52 -18.28
CA ILE A 199 3.60 -12.45 -18.33
C ILE A 199 2.22 -13.01 -18.63
N SER A 200 2.10 -13.97 -19.54
CA SER A 200 0.83 -14.60 -19.89
C SER A 200 0.20 -15.42 -18.74
N PHE A 201 1.02 -15.89 -17.78
CA PHE A 201 0.55 -16.58 -16.59
C PHE A 201 0.23 -15.65 -15.40
N SER A 202 0.60 -14.38 -15.47
CA SER A 202 0.42 -13.43 -14.37
C SER A 202 -0.94 -12.73 -14.37
N GLY A 203 -1.78 -12.91 -15.41
CA GLY A 203 -3.16 -12.43 -15.40
C GLY A 203 -3.65 -11.99 -16.72
#